data_15ef44ea79db47922e6a168c08d9730c
#
_entry.id   15ef44ea79db47922e6a168c08d9730c
#
_cell.length_a   1.000
_cell.length_b   1.000
_cell.length_c   1.000
_cell.angle_alpha   90.00
_cell.angle_beta   90.00
_cell.angle_gamma   90.00
#
_symmetry.space_group_name_H-M   'P 1'
#
loop_
_entity.id
_entity.type
_entity.pdbx_description
1 polymer ?
#
loop_
_entity_poly.entity_id
_entity_poly.type
_entity_poly.pdbx_seq_one_letter_code
_entity_poly.pdbx_strand_id
1 'polypeptide(L)'
;RGLGDVYKRQYHIRALNPNANIVVAPSDHLILKESEFLSAIEKGLAFVAKSDKLLTLGIKPNRPETGYGYIQVAEHIDSSFYKVKTFTEKPELELAKVFVESGEFYWNAGLFMWNVNSIIKAGELLLPELATKLAAGKDVYGTPEEKKFIDENFPACPNVSIDFGIMEKADNVYVLSLIHISEPT
;
A
#
# COMPACT_ATOMS: atom_id res chain seq x y z
N ARG A 1 5.37 11.89 -8.04
CA ARG A 1 5.48 10.91 -9.16
C ARG A 1 4.60 9.75 -8.81
N GLY A 2 3.51 9.68 -9.53
CA GLY A 2 2.38 8.86 -9.14
C GLY A 2 2.57 7.38 -9.38
N LEU A 3 1.61 6.71 -9.01
CA LEU A 3 1.29 5.31 -8.90
C LEU A 3 1.32 4.51 -10.15
N GLY A 4 1.37 5.10 -11.26
CA GLY A 4 1.59 4.37 -12.47
C GLY A 4 2.83 3.47 -12.36
N ASP A 5 3.86 3.90 -11.64
CA ASP A 5 5.05 3.09 -11.36
C ASP A 5 4.74 1.84 -10.52
N VAL A 6 3.88 1.95 -9.52
CA VAL A 6 3.48 0.78 -8.72
C VAL A 6 2.68 -0.17 -9.59
N TYR A 7 1.65 0.29 -10.33
CA TYR A 7 0.80 -0.59 -11.12
C TYR A 7 1.51 -1.31 -12.25
N LYS A 8 2.30 -0.60 -13.06
CA LYS A 8 3.05 -1.24 -14.15
C LYS A 8 4.00 -2.31 -13.65
N ARG A 9 4.65 -2.09 -12.48
CA ARG A 9 5.56 -3.06 -11.86
C ARG A 9 4.83 -4.31 -11.39
N GLN A 10 3.56 -4.24 -10.98
CA GLN A 10 2.78 -5.42 -10.63
C GLN A 10 2.60 -6.36 -11.82
N TYR A 11 2.31 -5.82 -13.01
CA TYR A 11 2.19 -6.63 -14.23
C TYR A 11 3.54 -7.24 -14.64
N HIS A 12 4.62 -6.47 -14.55
CA HIS A 12 5.98 -6.99 -14.77
C HIS A 12 6.31 -8.14 -13.80
N ILE A 13 6.12 -7.92 -12.51
CA ILE A 13 6.39 -8.94 -11.47
C ILE A 13 5.54 -10.18 -11.69
N ARG A 14 4.25 -10.03 -12.03
CA ARG A 14 3.37 -11.17 -12.31
C ARG A 14 3.86 -11.99 -13.50
N ALA A 15 4.40 -11.35 -14.53
CA ALA A 15 4.96 -12.06 -15.67
C ALA A 15 6.18 -12.91 -15.29
N LEU A 16 7.00 -12.45 -14.34
CA LEU A 16 8.16 -13.18 -13.84
C LEU A 16 7.79 -14.23 -12.77
N ASN A 17 6.85 -13.89 -11.88
CA ASN A 17 6.38 -14.77 -10.82
C ASN A 17 4.89 -14.52 -10.55
N PRO A 18 4.00 -15.39 -11.04
CA PRO A 18 2.54 -15.21 -10.90
C PRO A 18 2.03 -15.36 -9.45
N ASN A 19 2.86 -15.81 -8.53
CA ASN A 19 2.52 -15.98 -7.11
C ASN A 19 3.33 -15.06 -6.20
N ALA A 20 3.94 -14.00 -6.73
CA ALA A 20 4.78 -13.10 -5.95
C ALA A 20 4.03 -12.42 -4.81
N ASN A 21 4.65 -12.38 -3.63
CA ASN A 21 4.28 -11.47 -2.56
C ASN A 21 5.22 -10.26 -2.62
N ILE A 22 4.66 -9.08 -2.55
CA ILE A 22 5.35 -7.83 -2.91
C ILE A 22 5.35 -6.90 -1.70
N VAL A 23 6.50 -6.27 -1.46
CA VAL A 23 6.63 -5.12 -0.56
C VAL A 23 6.90 -3.88 -1.42
N VAL A 24 6.13 -2.84 -1.21
CA VAL A 24 6.36 -1.50 -1.78
C VAL A 24 6.77 -0.58 -0.64
N ALA A 25 7.97 -0.05 -0.71
CA ALA A 25 8.53 0.82 0.32
C ALA A 25 9.02 2.14 -0.29
N PRO A 26 8.85 3.29 0.39
CA PRO A 26 9.52 4.53 0.03
C PRO A 26 11.04 4.37 0.12
N SER A 27 11.76 5.03 -0.79
CA SER A 27 13.23 4.93 -0.85
C SER A 27 13.97 5.89 0.11
N ASP A 28 13.25 6.78 0.75
CA ASP A 28 13.74 7.86 1.60
C ASP A 28 13.44 7.65 3.10
N HIS A 29 12.93 6.49 3.48
CA HIS A 29 12.70 6.15 4.87
C HIS A 29 14.00 5.70 5.55
N LEU A 30 14.28 6.28 6.71
CA LEU A 30 15.36 5.84 7.59
C LEU A 30 14.81 4.80 8.58
N ILE A 31 15.37 3.59 8.54
CA ILE A 31 15.00 2.49 9.43
C ILE A 31 16.08 2.32 10.48
N LEU A 32 15.79 2.68 11.73
CA LEU A 32 16.76 2.62 12.83
C LEU A 32 16.81 1.24 13.50
N LYS A 33 15.72 0.48 13.46
CA LYS A 33 15.57 -0.83 14.11
C LYS A 33 15.36 -1.91 13.05
N GLU A 34 16.43 -2.26 12.34
CA GLU A 34 16.37 -3.17 11.19
C GLU A 34 15.76 -4.54 11.51
N SER A 35 16.14 -5.15 12.62
CA SER A 35 15.64 -6.48 13.00
C SER A 35 14.14 -6.51 13.27
N GLU A 36 13.62 -5.47 13.94
CA GLU A 36 12.19 -5.32 14.21
C GLU A 36 11.42 -5.03 12.91
N PHE A 37 12.00 -4.19 12.06
CA PHE A 37 11.43 -3.91 10.73
C PHE A 37 11.36 -5.16 9.86
N LEU A 38 12.44 -5.94 9.77
CA LEU A 38 12.46 -7.19 9.01
C LEU A 38 11.43 -8.19 9.54
N SER A 39 11.31 -8.31 10.87
CA SER A 39 10.28 -9.15 11.48
C SER A 39 8.85 -8.71 11.12
N ALA A 40 8.60 -7.40 11.06
CA ALA A 40 7.31 -6.87 10.62
C ALA A 40 7.03 -7.18 9.13
N ILE A 41 8.04 -7.03 8.27
CA ILE A 41 7.93 -7.39 6.84
C ILE A 41 7.63 -8.89 6.67
N GLU A 42 8.35 -9.77 7.37
CA GLU A 42 8.11 -11.22 7.30
C GLU A 42 6.69 -11.59 7.75
N LYS A 43 6.23 -11.02 8.87
CA LYS A 43 4.84 -11.21 9.36
C LYS A 43 3.81 -10.71 8.34
N GLY A 44 4.03 -9.52 7.78
CA GLY A 44 3.15 -8.93 6.79
C GLY A 44 3.08 -9.76 5.50
N LEU A 45 4.21 -10.21 4.98
CA LEU A 45 4.26 -11.09 3.81
C LEU A 45 3.56 -12.43 4.06
N ALA A 46 3.76 -13.04 5.23
CA ALA A 46 3.05 -14.26 5.61
C ALA A 46 1.52 -14.04 5.68
N PHE A 47 1.07 -12.88 6.17
CA PHE A 47 -0.34 -12.52 6.28
C PHE A 47 -1.02 -12.37 4.92
N VAL A 48 -0.33 -11.80 3.92
CA VAL A 48 -0.90 -11.58 2.58
C VAL A 48 -0.71 -12.74 1.62
N ALA A 49 0.23 -13.65 1.89
CA ALA A 49 0.66 -14.70 0.96
C ALA A 49 -0.45 -15.66 0.52
N LYS A 50 -1.42 -15.93 1.37
CA LYS A 50 -2.49 -16.91 1.15
C LYS A 50 -3.89 -16.30 1.23
N SER A 51 -4.00 -15.01 1.04
CA SER A 51 -5.26 -14.30 1.22
C SER A 51 -5.40 -13.14 0.24
N ASP A 52 -6.64 -12.81 -0.09
CA ASP A 52 -6.95 -11.62 -0.89
C ASP A 52 -6.98 -10.37 0.01
N LYS A 53 -5.80 -10.00 0.53
CA LYS A 53 -5.65 -8.88 1.47
C LYS A 53 -4.59 -7.89 0.98
N LEU A 54 -4.87 -6.62 1.21
CA LEU A 54 -3.94 -5.52 1.03
C LEU A 54 -3.50 -5.04 2.41
N LEU A 55 -2.22 -4.91 2.65
CA LEU A 55 -1.67 -4.57 3.95
C LEU A 55 -0.84 -3.29 3.87
N THR A 56 -1.01 -2.42 4.84
CA THR A 56 -0.10 -1.29 5.10
C THR A 56 0.51 -1.38 6.49
N LEU A 57 1.59 -0.65 6.73
CA LEU A 57 2.14 -0.47 8.06
C LEU A 57 1.57 0.79 8.70
N GLY A 58 1.19 0.69 9.96
CA GLY A 58 0.67 1.79 10.77
C GLY A 58 1.55 2.10 11.96
N ILE A 59 1.85 3.39 12.14
CA ILE A 59 2.64 3.90 13.27
C ILE A 59 1.69 4.59 14.24
N LYS A 60 1.77 4.26 15.54
CA LYS A 60 0.93 4.90 16.55
C LYS A 60 1.27 6.39 16.65
N PRO A 61 0.30 7.30 16.45
CA PRO A 61 0.53 8.72 16.55
C PRO A 61 0.89 9.14 17.99
N ASN A 62 1.88 10.02 18.11
CA ASN A 62 2.25 10.65 19.40
C ASN A 62 2.02 12.17 19.41
N ARG A 63 1.61 12.74 18.26
CA ARG A 63 1.29 14.16 18.09
C ARG A 63 0.31 14.34 16.92
N PRO A 64 -0.42 15.46 16.83
CA PRO A 64 -1.23 15.78 15.67
C PRO A 64 -0.33 16.25 14.51
N GLU A 65 -0.22 15.44 13.47
CA GLU A 65 0.60 15.70 12.28
C GLU A 65 -0.30 15.86 11.06
N THR A 66 -0.17 16.97 10.34
CA THR A 66 -1.00 17.27 9.17
C THR A 66 -0.38 16.84 7.85
N GLY A 67 0.89 16.43 7.87
CA GLY A 67 1.63 15.95 6.70
C GLY A 67 1.45 14.47 6.39
N TYR A 68 0.80 13.70 7.28
CA TYR A 68 0.63 12.26 7.15
C TYR A 68 -0.81 11.87 6.86
N GLY A 69 -0.99 10.71 6.23
CA GLY A 69 -2.27 10.02 6.18
C GLY A 69 -2.57 9.31 7.50
N TYR A 70 -3.84 9.26 7.87
CA TYR A 70 -4.35 8.57 9.06
C TYR A 70 -5.23 7.40 8.67
N ILE A 71 -5.05 6.29 9.36
CA ILE A 71 -5.78 5.05 9.18
C ILE A 71 -6.60 4.78 10.43
N GLN A 72 -7.93 4.82 10.31
CA GLN A 72 -8.80 4.37 11.39
C GLN A 72 -8.93 2.85 11.36
N VAL A 73 -8.73 2.22 12.50
CA VAL A 73 -8.91 0.77 12.65
C VAL A 73 -10.32 0.43 13.13
N ALA A 74 -10.83 -0.70 12.67
CA ALA A 74 -12.14 -1.23 13.09
C ALA A 74 -11.95 -2.44 13.99
N GLU A 75 -11.69 -3.59 13.41
CA GLU A 75 -11.63 -4.88 14.09
C GLU A 75 -10.18 -5.31 14.30
N HIS A 76 -9.90 -5.78 15.50
CA HIS A 76 -8.64 -6.41 15.85
C HIS A 76 -8.67 -7.87 15.39
N ILE A 77 -7.76 -8.26 14.50
CA ILE A 77 -7.72 -9.61 13.94
C ILE A 77 -6.86 -10.52 14.81
N ASP A 78 -5.66 -10.06 15.16
CA ASP A 78 -4.77 -10.72 16.12
C ASP A 78 -3.81 -9.66 16.71
N SER A 79 -2.82 -10.10 17.48
CA SER A 79 -1.97 -9.23 18.32
C SER A 79 -1.40 -7.97 17.64
N SER A 80 -1.35 -7.91 16.31
CA SER A 80 -0.73 -6.79 15.58
C SER A 80 -1.50 -6.35 14.34
N PHE A 81 -2.49 -7.11 13.89
CA PHE A 81 -3.24 -6.83 12.65
C PHE A 81 -4.64 -6.31 12.95
N TYR A 82 -5.02 -5.25 12.27
CA TYR A 82 -6.34 -4.64 12.36
C TYR A 82 -6.97 -4.52 10.98
N LYS A 83 -8.29 -4.67 10.91
CA LYS A 83 -9.08 -4.28 9.75
C LYS A 83 -9.10 -2.78 9.66
N VAL A 84 -8.85 -2.23 8.47
CA VAL A 84 -8.98 -0.78 8.23
C VAL A 84 -10.45 -0.43 8.07
N LYS A 85 -10.88 0.66 8.71
CA LYS A 85 -12.20 1.25 8.59
C LYS A 85 -12.21 2.41 7.60
N THR A 86 -11.29 3.36 7.77
CA THR A 86 -11.18 4.52 6.90
C THR A 86 -9.73 4.95 6.75
N PHE A 87 -9.46 5.61 5.62
CA PHE A 87 -8.25 6.41 5.40
C PHE A 87 -8.63 7.88 5.36
N THR A 88 -7.77 8.74 5.90
CA THR A 88 -7.89 10.19 5.79
C THR A 88 -6.52 10.76 5.49
N GLU A 89 -6.33 11.26 4.28
CA GLU A 89 -5.05 11.81 3.85
C GLU A 89 -4.93 13.27 4.29
N LYS A 90 -3.84 13.60 4.98
CA LYS A 90 -3.42 14.94 5.38
C LYS A 90 -4.56 15.80 5.97
N PRO A 91 -5.13 15.42 7.14
CA PRO A 91 -6.23 16.14 7.74
C PRO A 91 -5.82 17.53 8.22
N GLU A 92 -6.79 18.42 8.38
CA GLU A 92 -6.62 19.68 9.10
C GLU A 92 -6.23 19.44 10.56
N LEU A 93 -5.52 20.40 11.17
CA LEU A 93 -4.92 20.27 12.49
C LEU A 93 -5.94 19.87 13.59
N GLU A 94 -7.12 20.47 13.58
CA GLU A 94 -8.16 20.16 14.58
C GLU A 94 -8.65 18.71 14.45
N LEU A 95 -8.80 18.23 13.23
CA LEU A 95 -9.16 16.83 12.98
C LEU A 95 -8.02 15.87 13.37
N ALA A 96 -6.77 16.24 13.09
CA ALA A 96 -5.60 15.46 13.50
C ALA A 96 -5.50 15.31 15.02
N LYS A 97 -5.83 16.36 15.80
CA LYS A 97 -5.93 16.30 17.27
C LYS A 97 -6.96 15.27 17.73
N VAL A 98 -8.17 15.31 17.15
CA VAL A 98 -9.24 14.35 17.45
C VAL A 98 -8.80 12.92 17.15
N PHE A 99 -8.10 12.69 16.03
CA PHE A 99 -7.59 11.37 15.67
C PHE A 99 -6.57 10.83 16.70
N VAL A 100 -5.66 11.67 17.16
CA VAL A 100 -4.68 11.29 18.17
C VAL A 100 -5.36 10.99 19.53
N GLU A 101 -6.28 11.85 19.97
CA GLU A 101 -6.99 11.72 21.22
C GLU A 101 -7.90 10.48 21.28
N SER A 102 -8.53 10.11 20.16
CA SER A 102 -9.39 8.93 20.08
C SER A 102 -8.65 7.61 20.32
N GLY A 103 -7.36 7.57 20.02
CA GLY A 103 -6.56 6.36 20.11
C GLY A 103 -6.86 5.29 19.08
N GLU A 104 -7.80 5.51 18.14
CA GLU A 104 -8.23 4.55 17.12
C GLU A 104 -7.47 4.68 15.79
N PHE A 105 -6.57 5.66 15.69
CA PHE A 105 -5.89 5.98 14.44
C PHE A 105 -4.40 5.61 14.49
N TYR A 106 -3.87 5.32 13.30
CA TYR A 106 -2.46 5.13 13.03
C TYR A 106 -2.04 6.04 11.88
N TRP A 107 -0.79 6.51 11.88
CA TRP A 107 -0.21 7.12 10.69
C TRP A 107 0.06 6.07 9.63
N ASN A 108 -0.29 6.38 8.39
CA ASN A 108 0.08 5.56 7.24
C ASN A 108 1.58 5.70 6.97
N ALA A 109 2.33 4.63 7.15
CA ALA A 109 3.77 4.62 6.89
C ALA A 109 4.12 4.66 5.39
N GLY A 110 3.13 4.56 4.50
CA GLY A 110 3.37 4.50 3.05
C GLY A 110 4.08 3.24 2.57
N LEU A 111 4.13 2.23 3.41
CA LEU A 111 4.69 0.93 3.08
C LEU A 111 3.56 -0.09 2.95
N PHE A 112 3.54 -0.77 1.81
CA PHE A 112 2.45 -1.67 1.44
C PHE A 112 2.93 -3.08 1.15
N MET A 113 2.09 -4.07 1.44
CA MET A 113 2.34 -5.48 1.13
C MET A 113 1.08 -6.14 0.57
N TRP A 114 1.26 -6.99 -0.42
CA TRP A 114 0.18 -7.76 -1.04
C TRP A 114 0.69 -8.92 -1.88
N ASN A 115 -0.17 -9.87 -2.16
CA ASN A 115 0.05 -10.79 -3.26
C ASN A 115 -0.21 -10.08 -4.59
N VAL A 116 0.56 -10.37 -5.62
CA VAL A 116 0.47 -9.74 -6.94
C VAL A 116 -0.94 -9.85 -7.55
N ASN A 117 -1.63 -10.95 -7.31
CA ASN A 117 -2.98 -11.14 -7.84
C ASN A 117 -4.01 -10.28 -7.09
N SER A 118 -3.84 -10.08 -5.78
CA SER A 118 -4.73 -9.24 -4.97
C SER A 118 -4.71 -7.78 -5.41
N ILE A 119 -3.53 -7.22 -5.64
CA ILE A 119 -3.42 -5.82 -6.09
C ILE A 119 -3.91 -5.63 -7.54
N ILE A 120 -3.65 -6.58 -8.43
CA ILE A 120 -4.14 -6.51 -9.81
C ILE A 120 -5.67 -6.59 -9.81
N LYS A 121 -6.27 -7.52 -9.07
CA LYS A 121 -7.72 -7.64 -8.91
C LYS A 121 -8.33 -6.35 -8.33
N ALA A 122 -7.72 -5.75 -7.33
CA ALA A 122 -8.16 -4.47 -6.78
C ALA A 122 -8.08 -3.35 -7.84
N GLY A 123 -7.02 -3.32 -8.65
CA GLY A 123 -6.89 -2.39 -9.78
C GLY A 123 -7.97 -2.59 -10.84
N GLU A 124 -8.27 -3.83 -11.21
CA GLU A 124 -9.33 -4.16 -12.17
C GLU A 124 -10.72 -3.70 -11.67
N LEU A 125 -10.97 -3.84 -10.38
CA LEU A 125 -12.25 -3.44 -9.77
C LEU A 125 -12.38 -1.93 -9.60
N LEU A 126 -11.34 -1.26 -9.11
CA LEU A 126 -11.40 0.13 -8.64
C LEU A 126 -10.87 1.15 -9.66
N LEU A 127 -9.99 0.71 -10.57
CA LEU A 127 -9.35 1.51 -11.61
C LEU A 127 -9.40 0.79 -12.98
N PRO A 128 -10.59 0.42 -13.48
CA PRO A 128 -10.72 -0.47 -14.64
C PRO A 128 -10.07 0.10 -15.91
N GLU A 129 -10.09 1.41 -16.10
CA GLU A 129 -9.45 2.03 -17.27
C GLU A 129 -7.92 1.84 -17.24
N LEU A 130 -7.29 2.08 -16.10
CA LEU A 130 -5.86 1.86 -15.90
C LEU A 130 -5.50 0.38 -16.06
N ALA A 131 -6.26 -0.49 -15.41
CA ALA A 131 -6.05 -1.94 -15.46
C ALA A 131 -6.17 -2.48 -16.89
N THR A 132 -7.16 -2.05 -17.66
CA THR A 132 -7.33 -2.45 -19.07
C THR A 132 -6.13 -2.03 -19.94
N LYS A 133 -5.66 -0.80 -19.79
CA LYS A 133 -4.48 -0.30 -20.53
C LYS A 133 -3.23 -1.12 -20.20
N LEU A 134 -2.98 -1.38 -18.92
CA LEU A 134 -1.81 -2.16 -18.51
C LEU A 134 -1.92 -3.64 -18.87
N ALA A 135 -3.10 -4.24 -18.75
CA ALA A 135 -3.33 -5.64 -19.12
C ALA A 135 -3.14 -5.91 -20.61
N ALA A 136 -3.28 -4.90 -21.46
CA ALA A 136 -3.02 -5.03 -22.91
C ALA A 136 -1.56 -5.43 -23.22
N GLY A 137 -0.63 -5.14 -22.32
CA GLY A 137 0.79 -5.51 -22.41
C GLY A 137 1.13 -6.91 -21.88
N LYS A 138 0.18 -7.78 -21.59
CA LYS A 138 0.40 -9.07 -20.92
C LYS A 138 1.47 -9.96 -21.57
N ASP A 139 1.61 -9.89 -22.88
CA ASP A 139 2.54 -10.73 -23.65
C ASP A 139 3.92 -10.09 -23.83
N VAL A 140 4.11 -8.83 -23.41
CA VAL A 140 5.39 -8.10 -23.56
C VAL A 140 6.08 -7.83 -22.21
N TYR A 141 5.40 -7.95 -21.09
CA TYR A 141 6.03 -7.81 -19.78
C TYR A 141 7.13 -8.86 -19.58
N GLY A 142 8.29 -8.41 -19.08
CA GLY A 142 9.47 -9.25 -18.90
C GLY A 142 10.27 -9.47 -20.21
N THR A 143 9.89 -8.84 -21.31
CA THR A 143 10.58 -8.92 -22.61
C THR A 143 11.25 -7.57 -22.97
N PRO A 144 12.14 -7.52 -23.99
CA PRO A 144 12.72 -6.25 -24.46
C PRO A 144 11.69 -5.22 -24.96
N GLU A 145 10.51 -5.66 -25.37
CA GLU A 145 9.42 -4.82 -25.89
C GLU A 145 8.65 -4.09 -24.77
N GLU A 146 8.78 -4.50 -23.51
CA GLU A 146 8.08 -3.91 -22.39
C GLU A 146 8.31 -2.39 -22.28
N LYS A 147 9.56 -1.96 -22.42
CA LYS A 147 9.89 -0.53 -22.35
C LYS A 147 9.11 0.29 -23.36
N LYS A 148 9.05 -0.16 -24.62
CA LYS A 148 8.31 0.51 -25.67
C LYS A 148 6.82 0.56 -25.35
N PHE A 149 6.24 -0.57 -24.93
CA PHE A 149 4.84 -0.65 -24.54
C PHE A 149 4.49 0.36 -23.42
N ILE A 150 5.33 0.43 -22.38
CA ILE A 150 5.13 1.35 -21.27
C ILE A 150 5.26 2.80 -21.72
N ASP A 151 6.28 3.14 -22.50
CA ASP A 151 6.50 4.51 -23.00
C ASP A 151 5.32 5.02 -23.87
N GLU A 152 4.67 4.13 -24.62
CA GLU A 152 3.53 4.47 -25.47
C GLU A 152 2.19 4.56 -24.72
N ASN A 153 1.96 3.72 -23.70
CA ASN A 153 0.65 3.59 -23.07
C ASN A 153 0.55 4.28 -21.70
N PHE A 154 1.65 4.34 -20.96
CA PHE A 154 1.65 4.86 -19.60
C PHE A 154 1.36 6.37 -19.49
N PRO A 155 1.81 7.25 -20.39
CA PRO A 155 1.48 8.69 -20.34
C PRO A 155 -0.03 8.99 -20.40
N ALA A 156 -0.81 8.08 -20.98
CA ALA A 156 -2.28 8.21 -21.05
C ALA A 156 -3.02 7.60 -19.85
N CYS A 157 -2.30 7.08 -18.85
CA CYS A 157 -2.90 6.54 -17.64
C CYS A 157 -3.24 7.64 -16.63
N PRO A 158 -4.32 7.50 -15.84
CA PRO A 158 -4.66 8.42 -14.78
C PRO A 158 -3.52 8.54 -13.74
N ASN A 159 -3.24 9.78 -13.31
CA ASN A 159 -2.26 10.04 -12.27
C ASN A 159 -2.94 10.02 -10.89
N VAL A 160 -3.14 8.84 -10.34
CA VAL A 160 -3.86 8.61 -9.07
C VAL A 160 -2.95 7.87 -8.09
N SER A 161 -2.84 8.32 -6.84
CA SER A 161 -2.06 7.66 -5.80
C SER A 161 -2.68 6.31 -5.37
N ILE A 162 -1.88 5.34 -4.84
CA ILE A 162 -2.39 4.04 -4.39
C ILE A 162 -3.34 4.22 -3.21
N ASP A 163 -3.04 5.22 -2.39
CA ASP A 163 -3.89 5.58 -1.28
C ASP A 163 -5.29 5.93 -1.76
N PHE A 164 -5.41 6.92 -2.67
CA PHE A 164 -6.69 7.36 -3.23
C PHE A 164 -7.34 6.37 -4.20
N GLY A 165 -6.52 5.70 -5.00
CA GLY A 165 -7.02 4.82 -6.05
C GLY A 165 -7.54 3.49 -5.53
N ILE A 166 -6.86 2.91 -4.54
CA ILE A 166 -7.15 1.58 -4.02
C ILE A 166 -7.35 1.56 -2.51
N MET A 167 -6.37 2.04 -1.71
CA MET A 167 -6.38 1.79 -0.27
C MET A 167 -7.57 2.41 0.46
N GLU A 168 -8.04 3.57 0.01
CA GLU A 168 -9.23 4.22 0.58
C GLU A 168 -10.55 3.55 0.18
N LYS A 169 -10.56 2.80 -0.92
CA LYS A 169 -11.79 2.28 -1.55
C LYS A 169 -11.97 0.78 -1.40
N ALA A 170 -10.86 0.04 -1.25
CA ALA A 170 -10.90 -1.40 -1.12
C ALA A 170 -11.42 -1.81 0.26
N ASP A 171 -12.23 -2.85 0.30
CA ASP A 171 -12.84 -3.39 1.53
C ASP A 171 -11.96 -4.43 2.23
N ASN A 172 -10.87 -4.86 1.59
CA ASN A 172 -9.94 -5.89 2.06
C ASN A 172 -8.59 -5.31 2.53
N VAL A 173 -8.58 -4.09 3.05
CA VAL A 173 -7.39 -3.42 3.56
C VAL A 173 -7.21 -3.66 5.05
N TYR A 174 -5.96 -3.95 5.42
CA TYR A 174 -5.53 -4.22 6.78
C TYR A 174 -4.31 -3.35 7.13
N VAL A 175 -4.09 -3.14 8.42
CA VAL A 175 -2.90 -2.47 8.94
C VAL A 175 -2.17 -3.36 9.93
N LEU A 176 -0.86 -3.47 9.78
CA LEU A 176 0.05 -4.03 10.78
C LEU A 176 0.58 -2.89 11.65
N SER A 177 0.24 -2.94 12.93
CA SER A 177 0.66 -1.93 13.91
C SER A 177 2.13 -2.09 14.29
N LEU A 178 2.90 -1.02 14.15
CA LEU A 178 4.29 -0.91 14.57
C LEU A 178 4.39 -0.20 15.93
N ILE A 179 3.79 -0.76 16.98
CA ILE A 179 3.75 -0.11 18.31
C ILE A 179 5.15 0.06 18.93
N HIS A 180 6.15 -0.69 18.47
CA HIS A 180 7.49 -0.74 19.07
C HIS A 180 8.65 -0.38 18.14
N ILE A 181 8.41 0.00 16.87
CA ILE A 181 9.46 0.04 15.83
C ILE A 181 9.91 1.44 15.47
N SER A 182 9.12 2.48 15.68
CA SER A 182 9.53 3.82 15.29
C SER A 182 9.02 4.92 16.22
N GLU A 183 9.93 5.63 16.83
CA GLU A 183 9.75 7.06 17.01
C GLU A 183 10.23 7.70 15.70
N PRO A 184 9.38 8.42 14.97
CA PRO A 184 9.87 9.28 13.90
C PRO A 184 10.70 10.39 14.54
N THR A 185 11.95 10.49 14.12
CA THR A 185 12.82 11.63 14.43
C THR A 185 12.33 12.88 13.70
#